data_81219d962a810e1e107246d9cd877f58
#
_entry.id   81219d962a810e1e107246d9cd877f58
#
_cell.length_a   1.000
_cell.length_b   1.000
_cell.length_c   1.000
_cell.angle_alpha   90.00
_cell.angle_beta   90.00
_cell.angle_gamma   90.00
#
_symmetry.space_group_name_H-M   'P 1'
#
loop_
_entity.id
_entity.type
_entity.pdbx_description
1 polymer ?
#
loop_
_entity_poly.entity_id
_entity_poly.type
_entity_poly.pdbx_seq_one_letter_code
_entity_poly.pdbx_strand_id
1 'polypeptide(L)'
;MKIKSVCTIPVAIPVKRVGYFTRGRRTAAMRTIVKVECDNGVVGVGETRGTAASEIIRTQFADLLLGRNVTEAASLRSLCLPDRADYGYPNQLVDQSAYAALDMAILDCIGKESGLPVYGLLGGKCHAAAGFVAYEYTVDP
;
A
#
# COMPACT_ATOMS: atom_id res chain seq x y z
N MET A 1 2.41 20.75 0.58
CA MET A 1 3.20 19.54 1.00
C MET A 1 3.51 18.73 -0.24
N LYS A 2 4.77 18.67 -0.62
CA LYS A 2 5.22 17.97 -1.85
C LYS A 2 5.98 16.70 -1.49
N ILE A 3 5.86 15.70 -2.33
CA ILE A 3 6.59 14.43 -2.18
C ILE A 3 8.07 14.68 -2.44
N LYS A 4 8.90 14.44 -1.43
CA LYS A 4 10.36 14.57 -1.47
C LYS A 4 11.03 13.26 -1.84
N SER A 5 10.54 12.15 -1.28
CA SER A 5 11.07 10.82 -1.57
C SER A 5 10.01 9.73 -1.41
N VAL A 6 10.21 8.66 -2.17
CA VAL A 6 9.44 7.41 -2.07
C VAL A 6 10.43 6.26 -1.87
N CYS A 7 10.24 5.50 -0.80
CA CYS A 7 11.09 4.37 -0.44
C CYS A 7 10.25 3.11 -0.25
N THR A 8 10.76 1.98 -0.70
CA THR A 8 10.12 0.67 -0.52
C THR A 8 11.03 -0.27 0.27
N ILE A 9 10.45 -1.00 1.21
CA ILE A 9 11.15 -1.92 2.10
C ILE A 9 10.44 -3.27 2.03
N PRO A 10 10.95 -4.22 1.22
CA PRO A 10 10.47 -5.59 1.24
C PRO A 10 10.79 -6.25 2.58
N VAL A 11 9.80 -6.88 3.21
CA VAL A 11 9.92 -7.55 4.50
C VAL A 11 9.31 -8.94 4.48
N ALA A 12 9.90 -9.85 5.24
CA ALA A 12 9.40 -11.19 5.49
C ALA A 12 9.00 -11.27 6.97
N ILE A 13 7.70 -11.29 7.26
CA ILE A 13 7.16 -11.35 8.61
C ILE A 13 7.01 -12.84 8.97
N PRO A 14 7.78 -13.38 9.93
CA PRO A 14 7.68 -14.78 10.31
C PRO A 14 6.31 -15.07 10.91
N VAL A 15 5.71 -16.21 10.56
CA VAL A 15 4.46 -16.65 11.17
C VAL A 15 4.75 -17.50 12.41
N LYS A 16 3.97 -17.31 13.47
CA LYS A 16 4.14 -18.08 14.73
C LYS A 16 3.83 -19.57 14.55
N ARG A 17 2.87 -19.89 13.67
CA ARG A 17 2.50 -21.27 13.33
C ARG A 17 2.59 -21.42 11.82
N VAL A 18 3.24 -22.47 11.37
CA VAL A 18 3.37 -22.78 9.96
C VAL A 18 2.00 -23.19 9.42
N GLY A 19 1.51 -22.47 8.42
CA GLY A 19 0.28 -22.83 7.72
C GLY A 19 0.58 -23.65 6.47
N TYR A 20 -0.28 -24.64 6.21
CA TYR A 20 -0.24 -25.44 4.98
C TYR A 20 -1.33 -24.99 4.02
N PHE A 21 -0.98 -24.82 2.77
CA PHE A 21 -1.87 -24.38 1.70
C PHE A 21 -1.69 -25.28 0.49
N THR A 22 -2.63 -25.27 -0.44
CA THR A 22 -2.53 -25.98 -1.72
C THR A 22 -1.24 -25.70 -2.50
N ARG A 23 -0.61 -24.54 -2.25
CA ARG A 23 0.66 -24.17 -2.91
C ARG A 23 1.89 -24.39 -2.02
N GLY A 24 1.73 -25.09 -0.89
CA GLY A 24 2.83 -25.44 0.00
C GLY A 24 2.80 -24.75 1.36
N ARG A 25 3.92 -24.83 2.05
CA ARG A 25 4.14 -24.39 3.41
C ARG A 25 4.40 -22.89 3.49
N ARG A 26 3.69 -22.20 4.39
CA ARG A 26 3.91 -20.76 4.63
C ARG A 26 4.65 -20.55 5.95
N THR A 27 5.88 -20.11 5.87
CA THR A 27 6.74 -19.80 7.03
C THR A 27 6.83 -18.29 7.31
N ALA A 28 6.52 -17.47 6.32
CA ALA A 28 6.52 -16.01 6.44
C ALA A 28 5.42 -15.36 5.60
N ALA A 29 5.00 -14.18 5.99
CA ALA A 29 4.17 -13.29 5.20
C ALA A 29 5.05 -12.25 4.51
N MET A 30 5.18 -12.33 3.19
CA MET A 30 5.92 -11.34 2.41
C MET A 30 5.08 -10.07 2.26
N ARG A 31 5.67 -8.91 2.58
CA ARG A 31 5.08 -7.57 2.46
C ARG A 31 6.07 -6.60 1.83
N THR A 32 5.56 -5.55 1.22
CA THR A 32 6.32 -4.35 0.87
C THR A 32 5.76 -3.19 1.69
N ILE A 33 6.60 -2.61 2.53
CA ILE A 33 6.31 -1.36 3.21
C ILE A 33 6.71 -0.22 2.30
N VAL A 34 5.85 0.78 2.17
CA VAL A 34 6.09 1.99 1.39
C VAL A 34 6.16 3.18 2.33
N LYS A 35 7.20 4.00 2.17
CA LYS A 35 7.34 5.28 2.88
C LYS A 35 7.33 6.41 1.87
N VAL A 36 6.48 7.40 2.09
CA VAL A 36 6.46 8.67 1.38
C VAL A 36 6.90 9.75 2.34
N GLU A 37 8.00 10.44 2.04
CA GLU A 37 8.47 11.59 2.80
C GLU A 37 8.12 12.87 2.04
N CYS A 38 7.59 13.84 2.75
CA CYS A 38 7.23 15.15 2.22
C CYS A 38 8.30 16.20 2.53
N ASP A 39 8.28 17.31 1.81
CA ASP A 39 9.22 18.44 1.93
C ASP A 39 9.19 19.11 3.30
N ASN A 40 8.08 19.02 4.03
CA ASN A 40 7.93 19.52 5.41
C ASN A 40 8.31 18.49 6.49
N GLY A 41 8.86 17.33 6.11
CA GLY A 41 9.30 16.29 7.04
C GLY A 41 8.22 15.30 7.47
N VAL A 42 6.97 15.47 7.04
CA VAL A 42 5.91 14.47 7.29
C VAL A 42 6.23 13.20 6.53
N VAL A 43 6.08 12.06 7.20
CA VAL A 43 6.29 10.72 6.63
C VAL A 43 5.00 9.92 6.73
N GLY A 44 4.51 9.47 5.58
CA GLY A 44 3.40 8.53 5.49
C GLY A 44 3.88 7.11 5.21
N VAL A 45 3.10 6.14 5.68
CA VAL A 45 3.42 4.71 5.54
C VAL A 45 2.23 3.96 4.94
N GLY A 46 2.53 3.10 3.99
CA GLY A 46 1.56 2.16 3.42
C GLY A 46 2.16 0.76 3.30
N GLU A 47 1.34 -0.22 3.01
CA GLU A 47 1.82 -1.57 2.78
C GLU A 47 1.06 -2.30 1.68
N THR A 48 1.69 -3.29 1.08
CA THR A 48 1.03 -4.22 0.16
C THR A 48 1.59 -5.63 0.29
N ARG A 49 0.85 -6.59 -0.25
CA ARG A 49 1.22 -8.00 -0.24
C ARG A 49 2.34 -8.30 -1.24
N GLY A 50 3.29 -9.14 -0.82
CA GLY A 50 4.38 -9.61 -1.66
C GLY A 50 5.48 -8.57 -1.83
N THR A 51 6.43 -8.85 -2.71
CA THR A 51 7.60 -8.00 -2.97
C THR A 51 7.64 -7.41 -4.39
N ALA A 52 6.80 -7.92 -5.30
CA ALA A 52 6.76 -7.44 -6.70
C ALA A 52 6.39 -5.95 -6.81
N ALA A 53 5.53 -5.46 -5.92
CA ALA A 53 5.16 -4.05 -5.88
C ALA A 53 6.34 -3.12 -5.61
N SER A 54 7.36 -3.58 -4.88
CA SER A 54 8.57 -2.79 -4.61
C SER A 54 9.28 -2.38 -5.90
N GLU A 55 9.43 -3.31 -6.84
CA GLU A 55 10.06 -3.04 -8.12
C GLU A 55 9.26 -2.04 -8.96
N ILE A 56 7.95 -2.25 -9.07
CA ILE A 56 7.05 -1.35 -9.82
C ILE A 56 7.10 0.07 -9.24
N ILE A 57 6.99 0.22 -7.93
CA ILE A 57 7.04 1.53 -7.29
C ILE A 57 8.38 2.20 -7.60
N ARG A 58 9.48 1.49 -7.44
CA ARG A 58 10.83 2.02 -7.59
C ARG A 58 11.16 2.42 -9.03
N THR A 59 10.72 1.63 -10.03
CA THR A 59 11.13 1.82 -11.44
C THR A 59 10.10 2.57 -12.27
N GLN A 60 8.84 2.62 -11.85
CA GLN A 60 7.77 3.19 -12.68
C GLN A 60 7.05 4.35 -11.99
N PHE A 61 6.82 4.31 -10.67
CA PHE A 61 5.96 5.29 -10.00
C PHE A 61 6.73 6.38 -9.25
N ALA A 62 7.87 6.05 -8.62
CA ALA A 62 8.56 6.98 -7.73
C ALA A 62 8.88 8.30 -8.42
N ASP A 63 9.50 8.26 -9.58
CA ASP A 63 9.91 9.46 -10.31
C ASP A 63 8.72 10.32 -10.79
N LEU A 64 7.58 9.69 -11.09
CA LEU A 64 6.35 10.40 -11.47
C LEU A 64 5.76 11.22 -10.32
N LEU A 65 6.03 10.79 -9.09
CA LEU A 65 5.46 11.37 -7.86
C LEU A 65 6.34 12.45 -7.24
N LEU A 66 7.65 12.48 -7.51
CA LEU A 66 8.56 13.45 -6.94
C LEU A 66 8.15 14.89 -7.26
N GLY A 67 8.16 15.75 -6.25
CA GLY A 67 7.78 17.17 -6.34
C GLY A 67 6.28 17.42 -6.48
N ARG A 68 5.45 16.38 -6.60
CA ARG A 68 3.98 16.51 -6.69
C ARG A 68 3.38 16.80 -5.33
N ASN A 69 2.24 17.48 -5.33
CA ASN A 69 1.50 17.74 -4.10
C ASN A 69 0.67 16.51 -3.69
N VAL A 70 0.81 16.06 -2.44
CA VAL A 70 0.07 14.90 -1.92
C VAL A 70 -1.45 15.09 -1.90
N THR A 71 -1.93 16.34 -1.86
CA THR A 71 -3.37 16.62 -1.87
C THR A 71 -4.03 16.42 -3.24
N GLU A 72 -3.23 16.21 -4.28
CA GLU A 72 -3.71 15.94 -5.64
C GLU A 72 -3.88 14.44 -5.91
N ALA A 73 -4.42 13.69 -4.94
CA ALA A 73 -4.45 12.22 -4.96
C ALA A 73 -5.04 11.62 -6.25
N ALA A 74 -6.10 12.21 -6.82
CA ALA A 74 -6.67 11.74 -8.08
C ALA A 74 -5.70 11.89 -9.26
N SER A 75 -4.98 13.01 -9.34
CA SER A 75 -3.95 13.25 -10.38
C SER A 75 -2.78 12.29 -10.22
N LEU A 76 -2.33 12.04 -8.98
CA LEU A 76 -1.25 11.09 -8.68
C LEU A 76 -1.64 9.67 -9.11
N ARG A 77 -2.89 9.28 -8.86
CA ARG A 77 -3.41 7.99 -9.33
C ARG A 77 -3.36 7.88 -10.84
N SER A 78 -3.85 8.89 -11.56
CA SER A 78 -3.89 8.87 -13.03
C SER A 78 -2.50 8.86 -13.67
N LEU A 79 -1.49 9.43 -13.01
CA LEU A 79 -0.09 9.36 -13.44
C LEU A 79 0.48 7.94 -13.33
N CYS A 80 0.21 7.26 -12.22
CA CYS A 80 0.73 5.91 -11.97
C CYS A 80 -0.08 4.83 -12.69
N LEU A 81 -1.38 5.02 -12.77
CA LEU A 81 -2.34 4.08 -13.37
C LEU A 81 -3.14 4.77 -14.47
N PRO A 82 -2.54 5.06 -15.63
CA PRO A 82 -3.27 5.61 -16.75
C PRO A 82 -4.39 4.63 -17.16
N ASP A 83 -5.55 5.16 -17.54
CA ASP A 83 -6.67 4.36 -18.02
C ASP A 83 -6.24 3.59 -19.27
N ARG A 84 -5.89 2.34 -19.06
CA ARG A 84 -5.65 1.38 -20.12
C ARG A 84 -6.95 0.62 -20.34
N ALA A 85 -7.56 0.80 -21.48
CA ALA A 85 -8.67 -0.02 -21.96
C ALA A 85 -8.18 -1.44 -22.31
N ASP A 86 -7.50 -2.08 -21.37
CA ASP A 86 -6.86 -3.37 -21.60
C ASP A 86 -7.60 -4.45 -20.82
N TYR A 87 -8.26 -5.34 -21.55
CA TYR A 87 -8.96 -6.51 -21.01
C TYR A 87 -8.02 -7.61 -20.46
N GLY A 88 -6.73 -7.31 -20.26
CA GLY A 88 -5.70 -8.25 -19.85
C GLY A 88 -5.50 -8.34 -18.32
N TYR A 89 -5.98 -9.40 -17.74
CA TYR A 89 -6.17 -9.60 -16.31
C TYR A 89 -4.97 -9.72 -15.36
N PRO A 90 -3.82 -10.34 -15.66
CA PRO A 90 -2.90 -10.67 -14.57
C PRO A 90 -1.97 -9.54 -14.10
N ASN A 91 -1.52 -8.67 -15.01
CA ASN A 91 -0.46 -7.71 -14.70
C ASN A 91 -0.99 -6.42 -14.02
N GLN A 92 -2.23 -6.04 -14.32
CA GLN A 92 -2.87 -4.86 -13.73
C GLN A 92 -3.07 -4.98 -12.21
N LEU A 93 -3.24 -6.18 -11.67
CA LEU A 93 -3.43 -6.39 -10.22
C LEU A 93 -2.16 -6.04 -9.41
N VAL A 94 -0.97 -6.23 -9.97
CA VAL A 94 0.29 -5.89 -9.28
C VAL A 94 0.49 -4.39 -9.28
N ASP A 95 0.24 -3.71 -10.40
CA ASP A 95 0.32 -2.24 -10.51
C ASP A 95 -0.69 -1.57 -9.57
N GLN A 96 -1.94 -2.05 -9.56
CA GLN A 96 -2.97 -1.56 -8.65
C GLN A 96 -2.59 -1.79 -7.19
N SER A 97 -2.03 -2.95 -6.85
CA SER A 97 -1.56 -3.25 -5.50
C SER A 97 -0.38 -2.38 -5.10
N ALA A 98 0.52 -2.08 -6.05
CA ALA A 98 1.64 -1.18 -5.85
C ALA A 98 1.15 0.26 -5.57
N TYR A 99 0.20 0.75 -6.40
CA TYR A 99 -0.39 2.06 -6.18
C TYR A 99 -1.19 2.13 -4.89
N ALA A 100 -1.95 1.09 -4.52
CA ALA A 100 -2.71 1.08 -3.27
C ALA A 100 -1.83 1.30 -2.03
N ALA A 101 -0.59 0.76 -2.02
CA ALA A 101 0.36 1.03 -0.95
C ALA A 101 0.86 2.48 -0.95
N LEU A 102 1.04 3.09 -2.12
CA LEU A 102 1.35 4.51 -2.25
C LEU A 102 0.19 5.38 -1.78
N ASP A 103 -1.03 5.04 -2.17
CA ASP A 103 -2.25 5.76 -1.80
C ASP A 103 -2.45 5.76 -0.27
N MET A 104 -2.24 4.62 0.39
CA MET A 104 -2.23 4.54 1.86
C MET A 104 -1.18 5.48 2.47
N ALA A 105 0.04 5.50 1.94
CA ALA A 105 1.10 6.37 2.44
C ALA A 105 0.80 7.85 2.20
N ILE A 106 0.21 8.20 1.06
CA ILE A 106 -0.22 9.57 0.74
C ILE A 106 -1.34 10.02 1.67
N LEU A 107 -2.36 9.18 1.89
CA LEU A 107 -3.44 9.47 2.83
C LEU A 107 -2.93 9.59 4.27
N ASP A 108 -1.95 8.79 4.67
CA ASP A 108 -1.30 8.91 5.99
C ASP A 108 -0.54 10.23 6.13
N CYS A 109 0.15 10.70 5.08
CA CYS A 109 0.74 12.04 5.05
C CYS A 109 -0.31 13.13 5.22
N ILE A 110 -1.40 13.07 4.47
CA ILE A 110 -2.49 14.06 4.53
C ILE A 110 -3.14 14.06 5.93
N GLY A 111 -3.41 12.87 6.48
CA GLY A 111 -3.98 12.71 7.81
C GLY A 111 -3.10 13.31 8.91
N LYS A 112 -1.80 13.04 8.87
CA LYS A 112 -0.82 13.60 9.82
C LYS A 112 -0.72 15.10 9.73
N GLU A 113 -0.69 15.66 8.53
CA GLU A 113 -0.64 17.11 8.31
C GLU A 113 -1.90 17.82 8.78
N SER A 114 -3.06 17.24 8.51
CA SER A 114 -4.36 17.82 8.87
C SER A 114 -4.80 17.50 10.31
N GLY A 115 -4.08 16.65 11.03
CA GLY A 115 -4.49 16.17 12.36
C GLY A 115 -5.73 15.29 12.34
N LEU A 116 -6.09 14.69 11.18
CA LEU A 116 -7.26 13.85 10.99
C LEU A 116 -6.88 12.38 10.82
N PRO A 117 -7.64 11.46 11.40
CA PRO A 117 -7.49 10.06 11.06
C PRO A 117 -7.94 9.80 9.62
N VAL A 118 -7.35 8.80 8.95
CA VAL A 118 -7.64 8.49 7.53
C VAL A 118 -9.13 8.27 7.28
N TYR A 119 -9.86 7.64 8.20
CA TYR A 119 -11.32 7.48 8.03
C TYR A 119 -12.06 8.83 7.97
N GLY A 120 -11.53 9.87 8.62
CA GLY A 120 -12.08 11.24 8.53
C GLY A 120 -11.90 11.83 7.13
N LEU A 121 -10.77 11.54 6.47
CA LEU A 121 -10.51 11.94 5.08
C LEU A 121 -11.43 11.20 4.09
N LEU A 122 -11.84 9.98 4.44
CA LEU A 122 -12.67 9.11 3.60
C LEU A 122 -14.19 9.28 3.82
N GLY A 123 -14.62 10.35 4.48
CA GLY A 123 -16.03 10.66 4.68
C GLY A 123 -16.60 10.32 6.07
N GLY A 124 -15.74 9.89 7.00
CA GLY A 124 -16.13 9.72 8.39
C GLY A 124 -16.30 8.25 8.83
N LYS A 125 -16.63 8.09 10.10
CA LYS A 125 -16.75 6.78 10.75
C LYS A 125 -18.15 6.19 10.53
N CYS A 126 -18.24 5.11 9.78
CA CYS A 126 -19.53 4.43 9.54
C CYS A 126 -19.97 3.52 10.69
N HIS A 127 -19.02 2.86 11.38
CA HIS A 127 -19.32 1.89 12.44
C HIS A 127 -18.42 2.13 13.67
N ALA A 128 -18.97 1.89 14.85
CA ALA A 128 -18.22 2.01 16.11
C ALA A 128 -17.24 0.85 16.31
N ALA A 129 -17.56 -0.32 15.76
CA ALA A 129 -16.74 -1.53 15.82
C ALA A 129 -16.77 -2.29 14.49
N ALA A 130 -15.70 -3.01 14.19
CA ALA A 130 -15.63 -3.93 13.04
C ALA A 130 -15.88 -5.36 13.53
N GLY A 131 -16.70 -6.11 12.79
CA GLY A 131 -16.84 -7.56 13.00
C GLY A 131 -15.51 -8.27 12.71
N PHE A 132 -15.17 -9.26 13.53
CA PHE A 132 -13.96 -10.03 13.40
C PHE A 132 -14.27 -11.46 12.97
N VAL A 133 -13.57 -11.97 11.98
CA VAL A 133 -13.62 -13.37 11.56
C VAL A 133 -12.32 -14.04 11.98
N ALA A 134 -12.40 -15.02 12.90
CA ALA A 134 -11.28 -15.89 13.18
C ALA A 134 -11.10 -16.90 12.05
N TYR A 135 -9.90 -16.95 11.48
CA TYR A 135 -9.57 -17.89 10.42
C TYR A 135 -8.51 -18.86 10.94
N GLU A 136 -8.87 -20.15 11.00
CA GLU A 136 -7.93 -21.20 11.38
C GLU A 136 -7.50 -21.99 10.15
N TYR A 137 -6.19 -22.15 10.00
CA TYR A 137 -5.62 -22.98 8.96
C TYR A 137 -5.39 -24.37 9.53
N THR A 138 -5.62 -25.41 8.71
CA THR A 138 -5.18 -26.77 9.05
C THR A 138 -3.68 -26.74 9.37
N VAL A 139 -3.34 -27.03 10.61
CA VAL A 139 -1.98 -27.35 11.03
C VAL A 139 -1.77 -28.84 10.89
N ASP A 140 -0.55 -29.22 10.54
CA ASP A 140 -0.16 -30.64 10.55
C ASP A 140 -0.38 -31.23 11.95
N PRO A 141 -0.97 -32.41 12.08
CA PRO A 141 -1.23 -33.06 13.36
C PRO A 141 0.04 -33.35 14.15
#